data_6ffb90145774fd816d258c8409207b1d
#
_entry.id   6ffb90145774fd816d258c8409207b1d
#
_cell.length_a   1.000
_cell.length_b   1.000
_cell.length_c   1.000
_cell.angle_alpha   90.00
_cell.angle_beta   90.00
_cell.angle_gamma   90.00
#
_symmetry.space_group_name_H-M   'P 1'
#
loop_
_entity.id
_entity.type
_entity.pdbx_description
1 polymer ?
#
loop_
_entity_poly.entity_id
_entity_poly.type
_entity_poly.pdbx_seq_one_letter_code
_entity_poly.pdbx_strand_id
1 'polypeptide(L)'
;MDAQPSSSSGAIDQRRKDALKAYREDLEKEYAKTEDDIKAVQSVGQIIGEVMKQLDDERFIVKASSGPRYVVSYRPALPATKLKAGTRVSLDMTTLTIMRILPREVDPLVYKMSLEDPGGASFAGIGGLGEQIIELPLLNPELFLRVGIKPPKGVLLYGPPGTGKTLLARAVAATLNTNFLKVVSSAIVDKYIGESARVVREMFGYAKDHEPCVIFMDEIDAIGGRRFSEGTSADREIQRTLMELLNQMDGFDSLGKTKIIMATNRPDTLDPALLRPGRLDRKIEVPLPNEQARLEILKIHAAPVNKGGDIDYEAIVKLSDSFNGADLRNVVTEAGMFAIRDDRSANDVKETKKLLKYVVCREYINQEDLTKAARKVGEAKKHETKMEYST
;
A
#
# COMPACT_ATOMS: atom_id res chain seq x y z
N MET A 1 -57.54 49.08 -17.68
CA MET A 1 -57.93 47.72 -17.15
C MET A 1 -57.03 46.72 -17.88
N ASP A 2 -55.86 46.51 -17.38
CA ASP A 2 -54.84 45.60 -17.96
C ASP A 2 -54.97 44.26 -17.22
N ALA A 3 -55.35 43.24 -17.99
CA ALA A 3 -55.42 41.88 -17.49
C ALA A 3 -54.01 41.25 -17.42
N GLN A 4 -53.54 40.95 -16.25
CA GLN A 4 -52.29 40.12 -16.04
C GLN A 4 -52.52 38.71 -16.54
N PRO A 5 -51.53 38.12 -17.30
CA PRO A 5 -51.63 36.70 -17.69
C PRO A 5 -51.35 35.83 -16.46
N SER A 6 -52.21 34.83 -16.29
CA SER A 6 -52.22 33.88 -15.16
C SER A 6 -50.92 33.09 -15.01
N SER A 7 -50.38 33.08 -13.81
CA SER A 7 -49.15 32.38 -13.36
C SER A 7 -49.21 30.84 -13.49
N SER A 8 -50.32 30.26 -13.87
CA SER A 8 -50.51 28.80 -14.03
C SER A 8 -49.97 28.22 -15.34
N SER A 9 -49.92 29.03 -16.40
CA SER A 9 -49.43 28.56 -17.73
C SER A 9 -47.91 28.33 -17.74
N GLY A 10 -47.13 29.17 -17.06
CA GLY A 10 -45.67 29.05 -17.00
C GLY A 10 -45.19 27.82 -16.22
N ALA A 11 -45.93 27.45 -15.16
CA ALA A 11 -45.59 26.27 -14.35
C ALA A 11 -45.89 24.93 -15.10
N ILE A 12 -46.92 24.92 -15.94
CA ILE A 12 -47.25 23.77 -16.77
C ILE A 12 -46.21 23.58 -17.87
N ASP A 13 -45.75 24.67 -18.51
CA ASP A 13 -44.73 24.63 -19.54
C ASP A 13 -43.38 24.20 -18.99
N GLN A 14 -43.02 24.62 -17.77
CA GLN A 14 -41.80 24.19 -17.11
C GLN A 14 -41.81 22.69 -16.78
N ARG A 15 -42.89 22.19 -16.19
CA ARG A 15 -43.06 20.72 -15.94
C ARG A 15 -43.00 19.88 -17.21
N ARG A 16 -43.53 20.39 -18.33
CA ARG A 16 -43.49 19.73 -19.62
C ARG A 16 -42.07 19.69 -20.20
N LYS A 17 -41.29 20.77 -20.02
CA LYS A 17 -39.86 20.82 -20.41
C LYS A 17 -39.01 19.89 -19.55
N ASP A 18 -39.26 19.83 -18.27
CA ASP A 18 -38.52 18.93 -17.35
C ASP A 18 -38.84 17.47 -17.63
N ALA A 19 -40.12 17.14 -17.91
CA ALA A 19 -40.53 15.80 -18.34
C ALA A 19 -39.93 15.38 -19.70
N LEU A 20 -39.86 16.30 -20.66
CA LEU A 20 -39.19 16.05 -21.94
C LEU A 20 -37.67 15.87 -21.79
N LYS A 21 -37.06 16.61 -20.89
CA LYS A 21 -35.64 16.46 -20.62
C LYS A 21 -35.33 15.11 -19.98
N ALA A 22 -36.10 14.71 -18.97
CA ALA A 22 -35.99 13.40 -18.34
C ALA A 22 -36.21 12.24 -19.37
N TYR A 23 -37.22 12.34 -20.21
CA TYR A 23 -37.48 11.35 -21.25
C TYR A 23 -36.32 11.27 -22.27
N ARG A 24 -35.74 12.41 -22.64
CA ARG A 24 -34.57 12.44 -23.51
C ARG A 24 -33.34 11.77 -22.87
N GLU A 25 -33.09 12.03 -21.61
CA GLU A 25 -31.98 11.40 -20.86
C GLU A 25 -32.17 9.88 -20.74
N ASP A 26 -33.39 9.41 -20.55
CA ASP A 26 -33.69 7.98 -20.51
C ASP A 26 -33.54 7.33 -21.89
N LEU A 27 -33.97 8.00 -22.96
CA LEU A 27 -33.77 7.54 -24.34
C LEU A 27 -32.29 7.50 -24.72
N GLU A 28 -31.50 8.46 -24.33
CA GLU A 28 -30.02 8.47 -24.50
C GLU A 28 -29.35 7.30 -23.78
N LYS A 29 -29.83 6.94 -22.58
CA LYS A 29 -29.35 5.76 -21.85
C LYS A 29 -29.71 4.45 -22.50
N GLU A 30 -30.97 4.31 -22.99
CA GLU A 30 -31.40 3.13 -23.73
C GLU A 30 -30.66 3.00 -25.05
N TYR A 31 -30.41 4.11 -25.74
CA TYR A 31 -29.64 4.11 -26.99
C TYR A 31 -28.18 3.68 -26.74
N ALA A 32 -27.52 4.20 -25.72
CA ALA A 32 -26.19 3.80 -25.33
C ALA A 32 -26.12 2.30 -24.98
N LYS A 33 -27.13 1.79 -24.25
CA LYS A 33 -27.20 0.38 -23.88
C LYS A 33 -27.38 -0.53 -25.10
N THR A 34 -28.29 -0.15 -26.03
CA THR A 34 -28.50 -0.92 -27.28
C THR A 34 -27.28 -0.86 -28.21
N GLU A 35 -26.56 0.25 -28.23
CA GLU A 35 -25.31 0.37 -28.99
C GLU A 35 -24.21 -0.53 -28.40
N ASP A 36 -24.11 -0.62 -27.08
CA ASP A 36 -23.19 -1.52 -26.42
C ASP A 36 -23.55 -2.99 -26.57
N ASP A 37 -24.83 -3.33 -26.55
CA ASP A 37 -25.34 -4.67 -26.85
C ASP A 37 -25.06 -5.07 -28.31
N ILE A 38 -25.22 -4.17 -29.28
CA ILE A 38 -24.84 -4.40 -30.68
C ILE A 38 -23.33 -4.59 -30.81
N LYS A 39 -22.51 -3.79 -30.12
CA LYS A 39 -21.06 -3.96 -30.11
C LYS A 39 -20.64 -5.31 -29.48
N ALA A 40 -21.37 -5.76 -28.46
CA ALA A 40 -21.12 -7.05 -27.81
C ALA A 40 -21.46 -8.23 -28.75
N VAL A 41 -22.56 -8.14 -29.50
CA VAL A 41 -22.94 -9.16 -30.48
C VAL A 41 -22.03 -9.15 -31.72
N GLN A 42 -21.51 -8.00 -32.11
CA GLN A 42 -20.55 -7.84 -33.21
C GLN A 42 -19.12 -8.16 -32.83
N SER A 43 -18.79 -8.34 -31.53
CA SER A 43 -17.45 -8.69 -31.08
C SER A 43 -17.13 -10.12 -31.51
N VAL A 44 -16.40 -10.25 -32.60
CA VAL A 44 -15.77 -11.50 -33.01
C VAL A 44 -14.83 -11.95 -31.88
N GLY A 45 -14.86 -13.24 -31.52
CA GLY A 45 -13.99 -13.79 -30.48
C GLY A 45 -12.53 -13.42 -30.76
N GLN A 46 -11.85 -12.88 -29.76
CA GLN A 46 -10.45 -12.48 -29.87
C GLN A 46 -9.57 -13.48 -29.12
N ILE A 47 -8.46 -13.87 -29.75
CA ILE A 47 -7.44 -14.71 -29.14
C ILE A 47 -6.38 -13.78 -28.54
N ILE A 48 -5.99 -14.02 -27.29
CA ILE A 48 -4.88 -13.33 -26.66
C ILE A 48 -3.59 -14.06 -27.02
N GLY A 49 -2.56 -13.31 -27.41
CA GLY A 49 -1.25 -13.87 -27.72
C GLY A 49 -0.11 -12.92 -27.31
N GLU A 50 1.09 -13.44 -27.35
CA GLU A 50 2.33 -12.72 -27.05
C GLU A 50 3.22 -12.69 -28.29
N VAL A 51 3.72 -11.52 -28.65
CA VAL A 51 4.66 -11.34 -29.76
C VAL A 51 6.01 -11.96 -29.37
N MET A 52 6.44 -12.97 -30.14
CA MET A 52 7.72 -13.66 -29.91
C MET A 52 8.87 -12.98 -30.67
N LYS A 53 8.67 -12.72 -31.96
CA LYS A 53 9.69 -12.17 -32.86
C LYS A 53 9.02 -11.48 -34.04
N GLN A 54 9.61 -10.40 -34.51
CA GLN A 54 9.32 -9.79 -35.80
C GLN A 54 10.07 -10.57 -36.89
N LEU A 55 9.37 -10.95 -37.96
CA LEU A 55 9.95 -11.60 -39.13
C LEU A 55 10.33 -10.56 -40.18
N ASP A 56 9.34 -9.74 -40.55
CA ASP A 56 9.44 -8.69 -41.54
C ASP A 56 8.73 -7.44 -41.01
N ASP A 57 8.76 -6.34 -41.74
CA ASP A 57 8.09 -5.09 -41.34
C ASP A 57 6.59 -5.26 -41.14
N GLU A 58 5.95 -6.25 -41.75
CA GLU A 58 4.52 -6.49 -41.70
C GLU A 58 4.11 -7.78 -40.96
N ARG A 59 5.07 -8.67 -40.64
CA ARG A 59 4.76 -10.00 -40.09
C ARG A 59 5.46 -10.26 -38.78
N PHE A 60 4.68 -10.79 -37.84
CA PHE A 60 5.12 -11.13 -36.49
C PHE A 60 4.80 -12.59 -36.17
N ILE A 61 5.65 -13.24 -35.40
CA ILE A 61 5.35 -14.53 -34.77
C ILE A 61 4.70 -14.23 -33.43
N VAL A 62 3.47 -14.70 -33.26
CA VAL A 62 2.72 -14.56 -32.01
C VAL A 62 2.40 -15.95 -31.49
N LYS A 63 2.67 -16.16 -30.20
CA LYS A 63 2.26 -17.34 -29.44
C LYS A 63 0.90 -17.07 -28.82
N ALA A 64 -0.11 -17.81 -29.20
CA ALA A 64 -1.42 -17.71 -28.57
C ALA A 64 -1.41 -18.29 -27.14
N SER A 65 -2.26 -17.77 -26.26
CA SER A 65 -2.44 -18.31 -24.90
C SER A 65 -2.89 -19.77 -24.90
N SER A 66 -3.54 -20.23 -25.97
CA SER A 66 -3.92 -21.63 -26.19
C SER A 66 -2.76 -22.56 -26.59
N GLY A 67 -1.53 -22.02 -26.78
CA GLY A 67 -0.31 -22.80 -27.06
C GLY A 67 0.27 -22.69 -28.46
N PRO A 68 -0.51 -22.71 -29.55
CA PRO A 68 0.04 -22.68 -30.91
C PRO A 68 0.68 -21.31 -31.25
N ARG A 69 1.61 -21.34 -32.23
CA ARG A 69 2.28 -20.15 -32.74
C ARG A 69 1.74 -19.84 -34.12
N TYR A 70 1.47 -18.57 -34.36
CA TYR A 70 0.94 -18.08 -35.63
C TYR A 70 1.87 -17.02 -36.21
N VAL A 71 1.97 -16.99 -37.55
CA VAL A 71 2.55 -15.86 -38.26
C VAL A 71 1.40 -14.95 -38.64
N VAL A 72 1.42 -13.74 -38.11
CA VAL A 72 0.27 -12.82 -38.19
C VAL A 72 0.74 -11.45 -38.71
N SER A 73 -0.17 -10.77 -39.41
CA SER A 73 -0.02 -9.36 -39.76
C SER A 73 -0.69 -8.47 -38.71
N TYR A 74 -0.50 -7.18 -38.81
CA TYR A 74 -1.09 -6.20 -37.91
C TYR A 74 -1.95 -5.19 -38.66
N ARG A 75 -2.90 -4.57 -37.98
CA ARG A 75 -3.73 -3.49 -38.54
C ARG A 75 -2.87 -2.26 -38.82
N PRO A 76 -3.04 -1.57 -39.99
CA PRO A 76 -2.27 -0.36 -40.31
C PRO A 76 -2.40 0.78 -39.31
N ALA A 77 -3.47 0.78 -38.51
CA ALA A 77 -3.70 1.76 -37.44
C ALA A 77 -2.79 1.56 -36.21
N LEU A 78 -2.08 0.44 -36.10
CA LEU A 78 -1.21 0.16 -34.97
C LEU A 78 0.24 0.58 -35.27
N PRO A 79 0.91 1.31 -34.37
CA PRO A 79 2.31 1.67 -34.56
C PRO A 79 3.20 0.40 -34.39
N ALA A 80 3.85 -0.03 -35.46
CA ALA A 80 4.76 -1.19 -35.47
C ALA A 80 5.88 -1.07 -34.42
N THR A 81 6.31 0.15 -34.10
CA THR A 81 7.36 0.43 -33.12
C THR A 81 7.00 -0.03 -31.69
N LYS A 82 5.72 -0.20 -31.38
CA LYS A 82 5.24 -0.70 -30.08
C LYS A 82 5.12 -2.23 -30.02
N LEU A 83 5.19 -2.92 -31.14
CA LEU A 83 5.11 -4.38 -31.22
C LEU A 83 6.49 -5.01 -31.01
N LYS A 84 7.00 -4.96 -29.78
CA LYS A 84 8.25 -5.61 -29.40
C LYS A 84 8.03 -7.05 -28.92
N ALA A 85 9.09 -7.86 -28.91
CA ALA A 85 9.04 -9.18 -28.30
C ALA A 85 8.57 -9.08 -26.83
N GLY A 86 7.62 -9.93 -26.43
CA GLY A 86 6.97 -9.88 -25.12
C GLY A 86 5.74 -8.99 -25.03
N THR A 87 5.35 -8.29 -26.12
CA THR A 87 4.15 -7.46 -26.12
C THR A 87 2.91 -8.36 -26.25
N ARG A 88 1.92 -8.17 -25.37
CA ARG A 88 0.62 -8.87 -25.48
C ARG A 88 -0.26 -8.18 -26.50
N VAL A 89 -0.91 -8.99 -27.29
CA VAL A 89 -1.78 -8.54 -28.38
C VAL A 89 -3.07 -9.35 -28.43
N SER A 90 -4.13 -8.73 -28.88
CA SER A 90 -5.35 -9.45 -29.26
C SER A 90 -5.33 -9.72 -30.76
N LEU A 91 -5.60 -10.97 -31.11
CA LEU A 91 -5.73 -11.45 -32.47
C LEU A 91 -7.20 -11.66 -32.79
N ASP A 92 -7.59 -11.33 -33.97
CA ASP A 92 -8.88 -11.74 -34.52
C ASP A 92 -8.88 -13.26 -34.76
N MET A 93 -9.93 -13.93 -34.31
CA MET A 93 -10.04 -15.39 -34.39
C MET A 93 -10.18 -15.88 -35.84
N THR A 94 -10.71 -15.04 -36.71
CA THR A 94 -10.98 -15.38 -38.14
C THR A 94 -9.81 -15.03 -39.05
N THR A 95 -9.28 -13.84 -38.94
CA THR A 95 -8.21 -13.33 -39.81
C THR A 95 -6.80 -13.50 -39.24
N LEU A 96 -6.70 -13.86 -37.96
CA LEU A 96 -5.42 -13.96 -37.22
C LEU A 96 -4.57 -12.68 -37.32
N THR A 97 -5.20 -11.52 -37.46
CA THR A 97 -4.50 -10.23 -37.50
C THR A 97 -4.45 -9.61 -36.11
N ILE A 98 -3.37 -8.89 -35.79
CA ILE A 98 -3.23 -8.13 -34.53
C ILE A 98 -4.20 -6.95 -34.57
N MET A 99 -5.18 -6.96 -33.67
CA MET A 99 -6.22 -5.95 -33.56
C MET A 99 -5.87 -4.83 -32.59
N ARG A 100 -5.32 -5.18 -31.45
CA ARG A 100 -4.96 -4.24 -30.38
C ARG A 100 -3.74 -4.73 -29.63
N ILE A 101 -2.98 -3.78 -29.08
CA ILE A 101 -1.95 -4.04 -28.08
C ILE A 101 -2.68 -4.08 -26.72
N LEU A 102 -2.48 -5.17 -26.01
CA LEU A 102 -3.04 -5.34 -24.66
C LEU A 102 -2.01 -4.90 -23.62
N PRO A 103 -2.45 -4.33 -22.50
CA PRO A 103 -1.57 -4.09 -21.39
C PRO A 103 -0.97 -5.42 -20.89
N ARG A 104 0.19 -5.35 -20.26
CA ARG A 104 0.81 -6.51 -19.62
C ARG A 104 -0.15 -7.09 -18.60
N GLU A 105 -0.28 -8.41 -18.56
CA GLU A 105 -1.02 -9.05 -17.49
C GLU A 105 -0.19 -8.93 -16.23
N VAL A 106 -0.66 -8.10 -15.34
CA VAL A 106 -0.08 -7.99 -14.00
C VAL A 106 -0.69 -9.10 -13.18
N ASP A 107 0.14 -9.88 -12.49
CA ASP A 107 -0.36 -10.87 -11.54
C ASP A 107 -1.37 -10.18 -10.61
N PRO A 108 -2.58 -10.76 -10.41
CA PRO A 108 -3.59 -10.17 -9.51
C PRO A 108 -3.06 -9.84 -8.12
N LEU A 109 -1.98 -10.48 -7.71
CA LEU A 109 -1.30 -10.24 -6.45
C LEU A 109 -0.51 -8.93 -6.44
N VAL A 110 0.27 -8.70 -7.49
CA VAL A 110 1.03 -7.45 -7.66
C VAL A 110 0.05 -6.28 -7.79
N TYR A 111 -1.06 -6.49 -8.49
CA TYR A 111 -2.11 -5.49 -8.59
C TYR A 111 -2.73 -5.18 -7.21
N LYS A 112 -2.98 -6.19 -6.36
CA LYS A 112 -3.44 -5.97 -4.98
C LYS A 112 -2.42 -5.23 -4.13
N MET A 113 -1.12 -5.49 -4.31
CA MET A 113 -0.04 -4.77 -3.62
C MET A 113 0.02 -3.29 -4.02
N SER A 114 -0.39 -2.95 -5.25
CA SER A 114 -0.43 -1.56 -5.75
C SER A 114 -1.69 -0.79 -5.35
N LEU A 115 -2.76 -1.49 -4.93
CA LEU A 115 -4.02 -0.86 -4.50
C LEU A 115 -3.95 -0.23 -3.10
N GLU A 116 -2.89 -0.48 -2.33
CA GLU A 116 -2.68 0.26 -1.09
C GLU A 116 -2.25 1.69 -1.42
N ASP A 117 -3.24 2.57 -1.55
CA ASP A 117 -3.00 4.03 -1.59
C ASP A 117 -2.16 4.41 -0.36
N PRO A 118 -1.05 5.14 -0.50
CA PRO A 118 -0.32 5.67 0.65
C PRO A 118 -1.22 6.46 1.60
N GLY A 119 -2.44 6.83 1.15
CA GLY A 119 -3.42 7.57 1.92
C GLY A 119 -2.93 8.97 2.23
N GLY A 120 -3.68 9.70 3.07
CA GLY A 120 -3.25 11.00 3.58
C GLY A 120 -2.14 10.93 4.63
N ALA A 121 -1.22 9.94 4.55
CA ALA A 121 -0.08 9.86 5.45
C ALA A 121 0.83 11.07 5.24
N SER A 122 0.82 11.98 6.21
CA SER A 122 1.67 13.16 6.24
C SER A 122 2.76 12.99 7.29
N PHE A 123 3.89 13.63 7.09
CA PHE A 123 4.92 13.71 8.14
C PHE A 123 4.41 14.35 9.45
N ALA A 124 3.35 15.14 9.38
CA ALA A 124 2.67 15.67 10.57
C ALA A 124 2.03 14.58 11.46
N GLY A 125 1.74 13.39 10.89
CA GLY A 125 1.27 12.23 11.65
C GLY A 125 2.39 11.36 12.23
N ILE A 126 3.66 11.78 12.07
CA ILE A 126 4.84 11.04 12.55
C ILE A 126 5.54 11.92 13.58
N GLY A 127 5.52 11.50 14.85
CA GLY A 127 6.25 12.19 15.93
C GLY A 127 7.67 11.64 16.08
N GLY A 128 8.63 12.55 16.29
CA GLY A 128 9.98 12.21 16.77
C GLY A 128 10.93 11.54 15.77
N LEU A 129 10.63 11.48 14.47
CA LEU A 129 11.48 10.88 13.44
C LEU A 129 12.11 11.94 12.48
N GLY A 130 12.30 13.17 12.95
CA GLY A 130 12.80 14.28 12.14
C GLY A 130 14.18 14.02 11.53
N GLU A 131 15.12 13.46 12.28
CA GLU A 131 16.47 13.14 11.80
C GLU A 131 16.43 12.06 10.71
N GLN A 132 15.66 10.99 10.93
CA GLN A 132 15.51 9.88 9.99
C GLN A 132 14.85 10.34 8.67
N ILE A 133 13.94 11.31 8.73
CA ILE A 133 13.32 11.90 7.54
C ILE A 133 14.37 12.67 6.72
N ILE A 134 15.25 13.43 7.37
CA ILE A 134 16.32 14.18 6.72
C ILE A 134 17.35 13.25 6.07
N GLU A 135 17.65 12.13 6.72
CA GLU A 135 18.60 11.13 6.22
C GLU A 135 18.07 10.34 5.02
N LEU A 136 16.76 10.38 4.74
CA LEU A 136 16.18 9.69 3.60
C LEU A 136 16.57 10.35 2.28
N PRO A 137 17.45 9.73 1.48
CA PRO A 137 17.98 10.32 0.25
C PRO A 137 16.94 10.43 -0.87
N LEU A 138 15.72 9.98 -0.61
CA LEU A 138 14.64 9.92 -1.58
C LEU A 138 13.99 11.29 -1.81
N LEU A 139 14.01 12.16 -0.79
CA LEU A 139 13.31 13.46 -0.82
C LEU A 139 13.98 14.48 -1.72
N ASN A 140 15.32 14.47 -1.82
CA ASN A 140 16.07 15.49 -2.56
C ASN A 140 17.18 14.86 -3.43
N PRO A 141 16.87 14.15 -4.50
CA PRO A 141 17.88 13.52 -5.37
C PRO A 141 18.81 14.55 -6.04
N GLU A 142 18.35 15.78 -6.25
CA GLU A 142 19.14 16.85 -6.86
C GLU A 142 20.34 17.28 -6.02
N LEU A 143 20.25 17.18 -4.67
CA LEU A 143 21.36 17.52 -3.79
C LEU A 143 22.54 16.55 -4.02
N PHE A 144 22.26 15.28 -4.24
CA PHE A 144 23.30 14.27 -4.54
C PHE A 144 23.99 14.55 -5.87
N LEU A 145 23.22 14.95 -6.89
CA LEU A 145 23.75 15.30 -8.20
C LEU A 145 24.63 16.57 -8.14
N ARG A 146 24.24 17.57 -7.34
CA ARG A 146 25.05 18.80 -7.13
C ARG A 146 26.38 18.52 -6.45
N VAL A 147 26.41 17.54 -5.54
CA VAL A 147 27.65 17.10 -4.85
C VAL A 147 28.45 16.13 -5.74
N GLY A 148 27.89 15.65 -6.85
CA GLY A 148 28.54 14.68 -7.76
C GLY A 148 28.46 13.21 -7.28
N ILE A 149 27.54 12.91 -6.35
CA ILE A 149 27.34 11.58 -5.81
C ILE A 149 26.09 10.97 -6.45
N LYS A 150 26.16 9.68 -6.84
CA LYS A 150 24.98 8.97 -7.35
C LYS A 150 23.95 8.81 -6.22
N PRO A 151 22.66 9.17 -6.45
CA PRO A 151 21.62 8.98 -5.46
C PRO A 151 21.47 7.48 -5.15
N PRO A 152 21.37 7.08 -3.87
CA PRO A 152 21.22 5.70 -3.47
C PRO A 152 19.92 5.12 -4.01
N LYS A 153 19.95 3.83 -4.35
CA LYS A 153 18.83 3.10 -4.93
C LYS A 153 17.94 2.48 -3.86
N GLY A 154 18.55 1.96 -2.81
CA GLY A 154 17.89 1.25 -1.73
C GLY A 154 18.24 1.79 -0.36
N VAL A 155 17.23 1.78 0.53
CA VAL A 155 17.33 2.17 1.93
C VAL A 155 16.84 1.03 2.82
N LEU A 156 17.60 0.69 3.84
CA LEU A 156 17.19 -0.24 4.89
C LEU A 156 16.78 0.55 6.13
N LEU A 157 15.52 0.38 6.56
CA LEU A 157 15.02 0.85 7.85
C LEU A 157 15.10 -0.31 8.83
N TYR A 158 15.82 -0.13 9.95
CA TYR A 158 15.93 -1.16 10.96
C TYR A 158 15.70 -0.61 12.36
N GLY A 159 15.32 -1.46 13.30
CA GLY A 159 15.07 -1.08 14.68
C GLY A 159 13.95 -1.89 15.31
N PRO A 160 13.62 -1.63 16.58
CA PRO A 160 12.60 -2.37 17.31
C PRO A 160 11.22 -2.35 16.62
N PRO A 161 10.38 -3.37 16.86
CA PRO A 161 9.00 -3.36 16.33
C PRO A 161 8.20 -2.20 16.90
N GLY A 162 7.19 -1.73 16.13
CA GLY A 162 6.29 -0.66 16.57
C GLY A 162 6.87 0.74 16.59
N THR A 163 8.06 0.99 16.04
CA THR A 163 8.71 2.31 15.97
C THR A 163 8.30 3.16 14.77
N GLY A 164 7.40 2.65 13.89
CA GLY A 164 6.84 3.44 12.80
C GLY A 164 7.54 3.31 11.44
N LYS A 165 8.38 2.28 11.22
CA LYS A 165 9.09 2.05 9.94
C LYS A 165 8.16 2.04 8.73
N THR A 166 7.06 1.31 8.80
CA THR A 166 6.04 1.24 7.73
C THR A 166 5.33 2.58 7.53
N LEU A 167 5.07 3.31 8.62
CA LEU A 167 4.46 4.65 8.59
C LEU A 167 5.38 5.66 7.90
N LEU A 168 6.67 5.61 8.21
CA LEU A 168 7.68 6.46 7.60
C LEU A 168 7.76 6.23 6.08
N ALA A 169 7.77 4.98 5.63
CA ALA A 169 7.79 4.64 4.21
C ALA A 169 6.54 5.16 3.48
N ARG A 170 5.35 5.04 4.08
CA ARG A 170 4.11 5.58 3.53
C ARG A 170 4.13 7.10 3.42
N ALA A 171 4.60 7.81 4.44
CA ALA A 171 4.68 9.27 4.42
C ALA A 171 5.64 9.78 3.36
N VAL A 172 6.76 9.08 3.16
CA VAL A 172 7.71 9.39 2.07
C VAL A 172 7.04 9.23 0.71
N ALA A 173 6.36 8.13 0.47
CA ALA A 173 5.68 7.87 -0.80
C ALA A 173 4.56 8.90 -1.07
N ALA A 174 3.77 9.25 -0.06
CA ALA A 174 2.74 10.27 -0.15
C ALA A 174 3.32 11.66 -0.46
N THR A 175 4.43 12.03 0.18
CA THR A 175 5.09 13.33 -0.05
C THR A 175 5.70 13.43 -1.46
N LEU A 176 6.19 12.32 -1.99
CA LEU A 176 6.79 12.27 -3.33
C LEU A 176 5.76 12.13 -4.45
N ASN A 177 4.47 11.97 -4.14
CA ASN A 177 3.41 11.65 -5.12
C ASN A 177 3.81 10.49 -6.05
N THR A 178 4.39 9.45 -5.49
CA THR A 178 4.85 8.26 -6.23
C THR A 178 3.92 7.10 -6.04
N ASN A 179 3.89 6.19 -7.00
CA ASN A 179 3.22 4.92 -6.84
C ASN A 179 3.86 4.14 -5.69
N PHE A 180 3.05 3.56 -4.82
CA PHE A 180 3.50 2.84 -3.64
C PHE A 180 3.14 1.38 -3.71
N LEU A 181 4.15 0.51 -3.75
CA LEU A 181 3.99 -0.94 -3.71
C LEU A 181 4.40 -1.44 -2.32
N LYS A 182 3.44 -1.85 -1.52
CA LYS A 182 3.71 -2.45 -0.21
C LYS A 182 3.69 -3.97 -0.32
N VAL A 183 4.76 -4.57 0.15
CA VAL A 183 4.97 -6.02 0.13
C VAL A 183 5.38 -6.46 1.52
N VAL A 184 4.73 -7.50 2.03
CA VAL A 184 5.16 -8.20 3.24
C VAL A 184 5.90 -9.45 2.80
N SER A 185 7.19 -9.54 3.14
CA SER A 185 8.08 -10.58 2.61
C SER A 185 7.69 -11.98 3.09
N SER A 186 7.21 -12.13 4.31
CA SER A 186 6.66 -13.38 4.84
C SER A 186 5.48 -13.90 4.00
N ALA A 187 4.58 -13.02 3.57
CA ALA A 187 3.44 -13.42 2.76
C ALA A 187 3.83 -13.95 1.36
N ILE A 188 4.97 -13.53 0.81
CA ILE A 188 5.48 -14.07 -0.47
C ILE A 188 5.95 -15.51 -0.28
N VAL A 189 6.66 -15.80 0.81
CA VAL A 189 7.20 -17.13 1.09
C VAL A 189 6.09 -18.13 1.39
N ASP A 190 5.16 -17.76 2.28
CA ASP A 190 4.14 -18.67 2.81
C ASP A 190 3.09 -19.06 1.78
N LYS A 191 2.67 -18.12 0.95
CA LYS A 191 1.54 -18.32 0.01
C LYS A 191 1.96 -18.87 -1.35
N TYR A 192 3.21 -18.72 -1.74
CA TYR A 192 3.66 -18.91 -3.13
C TYR A 192 4.87 -19.82 -3.25
N ILE A 193 4.86 -20.95 -2.53
CA ILE A 193 5.90 -21.98 -2.64
C ILE A 193 6.03 -22.41 -4.10
N GLY A 194 7.22 -22.20 -4.69
CA GLY A 194 7.53 -22.48 -6.09
C GLY A 194 7.33 -21.31 -7.05
N GLU A 195 6.59 -20.25 -6.68
CA GLU A 195 6.31 -19.07 -7.52
C GLU A 195 6.88 -17.76 -6.98
N SER A 196 7.42 -17.75 -5.76
CA SER A 196 7.90 -16.55 -5.06
C SER A 196 8.88 -15.72 -5.90
N ALA A 197 9.82 -16.37 -6.57
CA ALA A 197 10.78 -15.69 -7.46
C ALA A 197 10.09 -15.04 -8.68
N ARG A 198 9.00 -15.64 -9.20
CA ARG A 198 8.21 -15.06 -10.29
C ARG A 198 7.49 -13.79 -9.81
N VAL A 199 6.85 -13.84 -8.64
CA VAL A 199 6.15 -12.70 -8.05
C VAL A 199 7.11 -11.52 -7.83
N VAL A 200 8.32 -11.77 -7.31
CA VAL A 200 9.36 -10.75 -7.19
C VAL A 200 9.68 -10.11 -8.54
N ARG A 201 9.93 -10.93 -9.58
CA ARG A 201 10.23 -10.41 -10.93
C ARG A 201 9.11 -9.58 -11.51
N GLU A 202 7.86 -10.00 -11.36
CA GLU A 202 6.69 -9.28 -11.85
C GLU A 202 6.46 -7.98 -11.08
N MET A 203 6.69 -7.97 -9.76
CA MET A 203 6.62 -6.77 -8.92
C MET A 203 7.63 -5.70 -9.41
N PHE A 204 8.86 -6.08 -9.67
CA PHE A 204 9.86 -5.15 -10.20
C PHE A 204 9.53 -4.70 -11.63
N GLY A 205 8.98 -5.59 -12.46
CA GLY A 205 8.49 -5.26 -13.80
C GLY A 205 7.36 -4.23 -13.72
N TYR A 206 6.38 -4.44 -12.84
CA TYR A 206 5.30 -3.49 -12.60
C TYR A 206 5.80 -2.12 -12.14
N ALA A 207 6.73 -2.10 -11.18
CA ALA A 207 7.31 -0.86 -10.66
C ALA A 207 8.04 -0.06 -11.75
N LYS A 208 8.66 -0.75 -12.70
CA LYS A 208 9.34 -0.13 -13.86
C LYS A 208 8.35 0.44 -14.86
N ASP A 209 7.24 -0.25 -15.09
CA ASP A 209 6.19 0.20 -16.03
C ASP A 209 5.39 1.40 -15.46
N HIS A 210 5.39 1.59 -14.12
CA HIS A 210 4.64 2.63 -13.41
C HIS A 210 5.56 3.62 -12.67
N GLU A 211 6.64 4.05 -13.28
CA GLU A 211 7.53 5.08 -12.71
C GLU A 211 6.83 6.46 -12.61
N PRO A 212 7.10 7.24 -11.55
CA PRO A 212 7.94 6.97 -10.38
C PRO A 212 7.26 6.04 -9.38
N CYS A 213 8.01 5.08 -8.82
CA CYS A 213 7.49 4.06 -7.91
C CYS A 213 8.41 3.84 -6.71
N VAL A 214 7.82 3.65 -5.53
CA VAL A 214 8.51 3.23 -4.30
C VAL A 214 8.05 1.83 -3.93
N ILE A 215 8.97 0.89 -3.93
CA ILE A 215 8.74 -0.48 -3.45
C ILE A 215 9.10 -0.52 -1.97
N PHE A 216 8.14 -0.81 -1.12
CA PHE A 216 8.35 -1.02 0.31
C PHE A 216 8.21 -2.50 0.65
N MET A 217 9.28 -3.10 1.14
CA MET A 217 9.31 -4.49 1.58
C MET A 217 9.45 -4.56 3.08
N ASP A 218 8.39 -5.01 3.75
CA ASP A 218 8.38 -5.20 5.19
C ASP A 218 8.83 -6.62 5.55
N GLU A 219 9.37 -6.82 6.77
CA GLU A 219 9.84 -8.11 7.28
C GLU A 219 10.81 -8.81 6.32
N ILE A 220 11.79 -8.07 5.80
CA ILE A 220 12.72 -8.61 4.81
C ILE A 220 13.57 -9.77 5.35
N ASP A 221 13.68 -9.93 6.66
CA ASP A 221 14.32 -11.04 7.32
C ASP A 221 13.70 -12.40 6.98
N ALA A 222 12.42 -12.45 6.59
CA ALA A 222 11.78 -13.68 6.10
C ALA A 222 12.41 -14.23 4.81
N ILE A 223 12.87 -13.35 3.91
CA ILE A 223 13.51 -13.75 2.64
C ILE A 223 15.03 -13.59 2.72
N GLY A 224 15.48 -12.52 3.39
CA GLY A 224 16.87 -12.08 3.43
C GLY A 224 17.68 -12.68 4.58
N GLY A 225 17.17 -13.65 5.32
CA GLY A 225 17.87 -14.29 6.43
C GLY A 225 19.15 -15.01 6.00
N ARG A 226 20.11 -15.11 6.95
CA ARG A 226 21.36 -15.89 6.73
C ARG A 226 21.00 -17.33 6.41
N ARG A 227 21.83 -17.95 5.57
CA ARG A 227 21.64 -19.33 5.11
C ARG A 227 21.62 -20.29 6.28
N PHE A 228 20.48 -20.93 6.52
CA PHE A 228 20.40 -22.08 7.39
C PHE A 228 20.88 -23.30 6.63
N SER A 229 21.72 -24.12 7.25
CA SER A 229 22.37 -25.28 6.64
C SER A 229 21.48 -26.52 6.51
N GLU A 230 20.24 -26.46 6.96
CA GLU A 230 19.30 -27.55 6.91
C GLU A 230 18.55 -27.54 5.59
N GLY A 231 19.03 -28.27 4.61
CA GLY A 231 18.61 -28.33 3.21
C GLY A 231 17.15 -28.73 2.95
N THR A 232 16.19 -28.12 3.63
CA THR A 232 14.75 -28.33 3.39
C THR A 232 14.33 -27.74 2.03
N SER A 233 13.23 -28.22 1.47
CA SER A 233 12.70 -27.67 0.21
C SER A 233 12.28 -26.21 0.35
N ALA A 234 11.82 -25.82 1.53
CA ALA A 234 11.46 -24.44 1.86
C ALA A 234 12.68 -23.51 1.86
N ASP A 235 13.81 -23.93 2.42
CA ASP A 235 15.04 -23.15 2.44
C ASP A 235 15.59 -22.87 1.03
N ARG A 236 15.48 -23.86 0.13
CA ARG A 236 15.88 -23.69 -1.27
C ARG A 236 15.02 -22.66 -1.99
N GLU A 237 13.74 -22.63 -1.70
CA GLU A 237 12.81 -21.65 -2.30
C GLU A 237 13.07 -20.24 -1.79
N ILE A 238 13.33 -20.09 -0.48
CA ILE A 238 13.72 -18.79 0.12
C ILE A 238 15.03 -18.31 -0.52
N GLN A 239 16.03 -19.18 -0.68
CA GLN A 239 17.30 -18.84 -1.34
C GLN A 239 17.09 -18.44 -2.80
N ARG A 240 16.21 -19.13 -3.52
CA ARG A 240 15.88 -18.79 -4.92
C ARG A 240 15.24 -17.43 -5.02
N THR A 241 14.32 -17.12 -4.10
CA THR A 241 13.64 -15.83 -4.02
C THR A 241 14.62 -14.71 -3.67
N LEU A 242 15.54 -14.95 -2.73
CA LEU A 242 16.61 -14.01 -2.39
C LEU A 242 17.52 -13.75 -3.60
N MET A 243 17.93 -14.81 -4.31
CA MET A 243 18.79 -14.65 -5.49
C MET A 243 18.09 -13.87 -6.61
N GLU A 244 16.78 -14.07 -6.82
CA GLU A 244 16.01 -13.28 -7.78
C GLU A 244 15.92 -11.82 -7.34
N LEU A 245 15.67 -11.57 -6.05
CA LEU A 245 15.66 -10.22 -5.47
C LEU A 245 17.00 -9.51 -5.70
N LEU A 246 18.11 -10.17 -5.40
CA LEU A 246 19.46 -9.63 -5.63
C LEU A 246 19.71 -9.34 -7.12
N ASN A 247 19.30 -10.25 -8.02
CA ASN A 247 19.39 -10.07 -9.46
C ASN A 247 18.60 -8.86 -9.94
N GLN A 248 17.37 -8.70 -9.44
CA GLN A 248 16.53 -7.55 -9.78
C GLN A 248 17.17 -6.25 -9.27
N MET A 249 17.79 -6.26 -8.09
CA MET A 249 18.50 -5.09 -7.55
C MET A 249 19.78 -4.76 -8.33
N ASP A 250 20.54 -5.74 -8.79
CA ASP A 250 21.77 -5.54 -9.57
C ASP A 250 21.46 -5.08 -11.01
N GLY A 251 20.37 -5.57 -11.60
CA GLY A 251 19.89 -5.16 -12.93
C GLY A 251 19.38 -3.71 -13.00
N PHE A 252 19.43 -3.01 -11.91
CA PHE A 252 18.83 -1.70 -11.67
C PHE A 252 19.57 -0.50 -12.27
N ASP A 253 20.63 -0.66 -13.03
CA ASP A 253 21.27 0.49 -13.69
C ASP A 253 20.33 1.24 -14.65
N SER A 254 19.23 0.61 -15.04
CA SER A 254 18.20 1.16 -15.92
C SER A 254 16.90 1.61 -15.21
N LEU A 255 16.78 1.43 -13.89
CA LEU A 255 15.57 1.83 -13.15
C LEU A 255 15.64 3.29 -12.68
N GLY A 256 15.42 4.21 -13.61
CA GLY A 256 15.61 5.66 -13.41
C GLY A 256 14.95 6.25 -12.17
N LYS A 257 13.67 5.98 -11.93
CA LYS A 257 12.85 6.64 -10.90
C LYS A 257 12.22 5.68 -9.87
N THR A 258 12.56 4.39 -9.92
CA THR A 258 12.09 3.43 -8.90
C THR A 258 13.05 3.39 -7.73
N LYS A 259 12.53 3.42 -6.51
CA LYS A 259 13.29 3.34 -5.26
C LYS A 259 12.80 2.19 -4.41
N ILE A 260 13.71 1.64 -3.59
CA ILE A 260 13.40 0.52 -2.71
C ILE A 260 13.61 0.96 -1.27
N ILE A 261 12.63 0.67 -0.43
CA ILE A 261 12.73 0.80 1.03
C ILE A 261 12.48 -0.59 1.61
N MET A 262 13.42 -1.12 2.35
CA MET A 262 13.27 -2.38 3.07
C MET A 262 13.20 -2.14 4.56
N ALA A 263 12.39 -2.91 5.27
CA ALA A 263 12.27 -2.81 6.72
C ALA A 263 12.50 -4.15 7.39
N THR A 264 13.21 -4.14 8.52
CA THR A 264 13.43 -5.31 9.36
C THR A 264 13.47 -4.93 10.84
N ASN A 265 13.05 -5.87 11.68
CA ASN A 265 13.24 -5.78 13.12
C ASN A 265 14.54 -6.45 13.58
N ARG A 266 15.19 -7.25 12.70
CA ARG A 266 16.38 -8.07 13.02
C ARG A 266 17.48 -7.85 11.99
N PRO A 267 18.22 -6.73 12.05
CA PRO A 267 19.27 -6.43 11.07
C PRO A 267 20.41 -7.46 11.08
N ASP A 268 20.68 -8.10 12.22
CA ASP A 268 21.76 -9.07 12.40
C ASP A 268 21.53 -10.39 11.66
N THR A 269 20.29 -10.72 11.35
CA THR A 269 19.92 -11.94 10.64
C THR A 269 20.06 -11.82 9.12
N LEU A 270 20.20 -10.61 8.58
CA LEU A 270 20.23 -10.38 7.15
C LEU A 270 21.51 -10.93 6.47
N ASP A 271 21.34 -11.43 5.24
CA ASP A 271 22.46 -11.83 4.41
C ASP A 271 23.31 -10.59 4.03
N PRO A 272 24.64 -10.62 4.26
CA PRO A 272 25.52 -9.52 3.88
C PRO A 272 25.45 -9.13 2.41
N ALA A 273 25.00 -10.03 1.53
CA ALA A 273 24.83 -9.74 0.12
C ALA A 273 23.81 -8.64 -0.18
N LEU A 274 22.76 -8.51 0.65
CA LEU A 274 21.79 -7.41 0.56
C LEU A 274 22.41 -6.05 0.90
N LEU A 275 23.38 -6.05 1.82
CA LEU A 275 23.97 -4.85 2.38
C LEU A 275 25.18 -4.33 1.58
N ARG A 276 25.42 -4.89 0.38
CA ARG A 276 26.52 -4.46 -0.49
C ARG A 276 26.20 -3.10 -1.13
N PRO A 277 27.23 -2.25 -1.36
CA PRO A 277 27.07 -1.02 -2.13
C PRO A 277 26.42 -1.29 -3.51
N GLY A 278 25.53 -0.42 -3.93
CA GLY A 278 24.72 -0.56 -5.14
C GLY A 278 23.36 -1.26 -4.94
N ARG A 279 23.09 -1.83 -3.76
CA ARG A 279 21.82 -2.46 -3.36
C ARG A 279 21.15 -1.66 -2.25
N LEU A 280 21.46 -1.95 -1.00
CA LEU A 280 20.99 -1.18 0.17
C LEU A 280 22.12 -0.26 0.64
N ASP A 281 22.22 0.89 -0.01
CA ASP A 281 23.33 1.82 0.19
C ASP A 281 23.26 2.56 1.53
N ARG A 282 22.04 2.74 2.04
CA ARG A 282 21.80 3.46 3.30
C ARG A 282 21.08 2.57 4.29
N LYS A 283 21.56 2.62 5.54
CA LYS A 283 20.96 1.96 6.68
C LYS A 283 20.57 3.04 7.66
N ILE A 284 19.30 3.13 7.99
CA ILE A 284 18.72 4.14 8.87
C ILE A 284 18.13 3.43 10.08
N GLU A 285 18.64 3.73 11.24
CA GLU A 285 18.11 3.22 12.49
C GLU A 285 16.87 4.03 12.90
N VAL A 286 15.81 3.31 13.25
CA VAL A 286 14.60 3.88 13.82
C VAL A 286 14.54 3.45 15.29
N PRO A 287 15.12 4.22 16.20
CA PRO A 287 15.22 3.86 17.61
C PRO A 287 13.86 3.96 18.33
N LEU A 288 13.83 3.56 19.58
CA LEU A 288 12.67 3.84 20.43
C LEU A 288 12.52 5.36 20.63
N PRO A 289 11.28 5.85 20.71
CA PRO A 289 11.01 7.27 20.83
C PRO A 289 11.50 7.82 22.18
N ASN A 290 12.17 8.97 22.14
CA ASN A 290 12.54 9.73 23.33
C ASN A 290 11.33 10.38 24.00
N GLU A 291 11.48 11.05 25.13
CA GLU A 291 10.36 11.65 25.88
C GLU A 291 9.54 12.64 25.05
N GLN A 292 10.21 13.51 24.29
CA GLN A 292 9.54 14.47 23.41
C GLN A 292 8.77 13.78 22.31
N ALA A 293 9.37 12.78 21.65
CA ALA A 293 8.72 11.99 20.64
C ALA A 293 7.51 11.21 21.17
N ARG A 294 7.62 10.62 22.40
CA ARG A 294 6.49 9.96 23.04
C ARG A 294 5.34 10.93 23.31
N LEU A 295 5.65 12.15 23.73
CA LEU A 295 4.64 13.18 23.94
C LEU A 295 3.93 13.58 22.63
N GLU A 296 4.68 13.75 21.53
CA GLU A 296 4.12 14.04 20.22
C GLU A 296 3.25 12.88 19.72
N ILE A 297 3.74 11.64 19.78
CA ILE A 297 3.00 10.45 19.35
C ILE A 297 1.70 10.31 20.16
N LEU A 298 1.76 10.51 21.47
CA LEU A 298 0.58 10.44 22.34
C LEU A 298 -0.46 11.51 21.97
N LYS A 299 -0.01 12.74 21.71
CA LYS A 299 -0.89 13.82 21.24
C LYS A 299 -1.56 13.51 19.90
N ILE A 300 -0.79 12.94 18.95
CA ILE A 300 -1.30 12.53 17.64
C ILE A 300 -2.39 11.46 17.80
N HIS A 301 -2.15 10.42 18.58
CA HIS A 301 -3.13 9.36 18.79
C HIS A 301 -4.33 9.79 19.65
N ALA A 302 -4.14 10.74 20.55
CA ALA A 302 -5.23 11.30 21.35
C ALA A 302 -6.04 12.37 20.59
N ALA A 303 -5.55 12.90 19.46
CA ALA A 303 -6.23 13.96 18.70
C ALA A 303 -7.67 13.59 18.29
N PRO A 304 -7.94 12.41 17.72
CA PRO A 304 -9.28 12.02 17.28
C PRO A 304 -10.22 11.64 18.42
N VAL A 305 -9.74 11.55 19.66
CA VAL A 305 -10.52 11.07 20.80
C VAL A 305 -11.10 12.24 21.58
N ASN A 306 -12.36 12.12 21.99
CA ASN A 306 -13.01 13.10 22.86
C ASN A 306 -12.37 13.08 24.26
N LYS A 307 -12.04 14.24 24.79
CA LYS A 307 -11.33 14.44 26.05
C LYS A 307 -12.24 15.15 27.05
N GLY A 308 -12.25 14.65 28.27
CA GLY A 308 -12.96 15.29 29.40
C GLY A 308 -11.96 16.00 30.31
N GLY A 309 -11.92 17.33 30.24
CA GLY A 309 -11.00 18.15 31.02
C GLY A 309 -9.60 18.27 30.45
N ASP A 310 -8.70 18.90 31.19
CA ASP A 310 -7.29 19.02 30.82
C ASP A 310 -6.55 17.71 31.10
N ILE A 311 -5.81 17.23 30.09
CA ILE A 311 -5.01 16.02 30.16
C ILE A 311 -3.53 16.39 30.25
N ASP A 312 -2.89 15.97 31.35
CA ASP A 312 -1.43 16.08 31.50
C ASP A 312 -0.73 14.90 30.79
N TYR A 313 -0.32 15.13 29.56
CA TYR A 313 0.40 14.14 28.75
C TYR A 313 1.81 13.89 29.28
N GLU A 314 2.46 14.85 29.95
CA GLU A 314 3.81 14.69 30.49
C GLU A 314 3.84 13.68 31.62
N ALA A 315 2.82 13.68 32.48
CA ALA A 315 2.69 12.69 33.53
C ALA A 315 2.57 11.26 32.96
N ILE A 316 1.85 11.10 31.84
CA ILE A 316 1.68 9.81 31.17
C ILE A 316 2.99 9.37 30.51
N VAL A 317 3.73 10.29 29.87
CA VAL A 317 5.04 10.02 29.26
C VAL A 317 6.06 9.53 30.27
N LYS A 318 6.06 10.07 31.49
CA LYS A 318 6.92 9.59 32.60
C LYS A 318 6.58 8.17 33.03
N LEU A 319 5.33 7.75 32.92
CA LEU A 319 4.89 6.37 33.21
C LEU A 319 5.14 5.40 32.04
N SER A 320 5.38 5.91 30.84
CA SER A 320 5.53 5.14 29.60
C SER A 320 6.99 4.99 29.18
N ASP A 321 7.89 4.80 30.13
CA ASP A 321 9.29 4.58 29.82
C ASP A 321 9.49 3.33 28.94
N SER A 322 10.37 3.42 27.96
CA SER A 322 10.64 2.36 26.95
C SER A 322 9.45 1.97 26.04
N PHE A 323 8.34 2.71 26.02
CA PHE A 323 7.22 2.41 25.14
C PHE A 323 7.56 2.78 23.67
N ASN A 324 7.13 1.92 22.75
CA ASN A 324 7.18 2.19 21.32
C ASN A 324 5.91 2.93 20.87
N GLY A 325 5.84 3.33 19.59
CA GLY A 325 4.67 4.03 19.06
C GLY A 325 3.38 3.21 19.08
N ALA A 326 3.47 1.88 18.92
CA ALA A 326 2.34 0.97 19.00
C ALA A 326 1.81 0.86 20.44
N ASP A 327 2.71 0.81 21.44
CA ASP A 327 2.34 0.80 22.86
C ASP A 327 1.57 2.07 23.24
N LEU A 328 2.06 3.24 22.80
CA LEU A 328 1.40 4.53 23.05
C LEU A 328 0.01 4.61 22.40
N ARG A 329 -0.14 4.08 21.19
CA ARG A 329 -1.45 3.95 20.54
C ARG A 329 -2.37 3.03 21.36
N ASN A 330 -1.84 1.92 21.86
CA ASN A 330 -2.59 0.97 22.68
C ASN A 330 -3.03 1.61 24.00
N VAL A 331 -2.20 2.44 24.64
CA VAL A 331 -2.58 3.21 25.82
C VAL A 331 -3.82 4.06 25.57
N VAL A 332 -3.88 4.79 24.46
CA VAL A 332 -5.05 5.61 24.13
C VAL A 332 -6.28 4.73 23.87
N THR A 333 -6.11 3.60 23.19
CA THR A 333 -7.22 2.67 22.93
C THR A 333 -7.75 2.02 24.21
N GLU A 334 -6.86 1.58 25.10
CA GLU A 334 -7.26 1.00 26.40
C GLU A 334 -7.92 2.03 27.32
N ALA A 335 -7.47 3.28 27.29
CA ALA A 335 -8.12 4.35 28.02
C ALA A 335 -9.57 4.56 27.54
N GLY A 336 -9.82 4.53 26.24
CA GLY A 336 -11.18 4.51 25.68
C GLY A 336 -12.00 3.31 26.15
N MET A 337 -11.39 2.14 26.22
CA MET A 337 -12.05 0.93 26.72
C MET A 337 -12.36 1.02 28.22
N PHE A 338 -11.52 1.69 29.03
CA PHE A 338 -11.83 1.94 30.44
C PHE A 338 -13.01 2.89 30.59
N ALA A 339 -13.06 4.00 29.85
CA ALA A 339 -14.18 4.93 29.86
C ALA A 339 -15.52 4.23 29.52
N ILE A 340 -15.53 3.29 28.57
CA ILE A 340 -16.70 2.50 28.21
C ILE A 340 -17.08 1.49 29.32
N ARG A 341 -16.09 0.89 29.99
CA ARG A 341 -16.33 -0.13 31.05
C ARG A 341 -16.82 0.48 32.35
N ASP A 342 -16.28 1.62 32.77
CA ASP A 342 -16.66 2.28 34.01
C ASP A 342 -18.14 2.66 34.03
N ASP A 343 -18.73 3.04 32.92
CA ASP A 343 -20.16 3.29 32.80
C ASP A 343 -21.01 2.02 32.89
N ARG A 344 -20.52 0.87 32.43
CA ARG A 344 -21.26 -0.39 32.58
C ARG A 344 -21.33 -0.84 34.03
N SER A 345 -20.25 -0.68 34.78
CA SER A 345 -20.23 -1.06 36.20
C SER A 345 -21.11 -0.14 37.11
N ALA A 346 -21.22 1.12 36.75
CA ALA A 346 -22.09 2.07 37.49
C ALA A 346 -23.58 1.82 37.25
N ASN A 347 -23.95 1.28 36.09
CA ASN A 347 -25.35 1.00 35.76
C ASN A 347 -25.84 -0.38 36.25
N ASP A 348 -24.95 -1.37 36.39
CA ASP A 348 -25.31 -2.70 36.91
C ASP A 348 -25.64 -2.72 38.40
N VAL A 349 -25.25 -1.69 39.16
CA VAL A 349 -25.47 -1.62 40.59
C VAL A 349 -26.80 -0.88 40.95
N LYS A 350 -27.44 -0.18 40.02
CA LYS A 350 -28.60 0.66 40.37
C LYS A 350 -29.96 0.29 39.78
N GLU A 351 -30.15 -0.61 38.85
CA GLU A 351 -31.51 -1.03 38.45
C GLU A 351 -31.55 -2.29 37.56
N THR A 352 -31.60 -3.41 38.20
CA THR A 352 -32.22 -4.63 37.65
C THR A 352 -33.71 -4.45 37.50
N LYS A 353 -34.23 -3.80 36.49
CA LYS A 353 -35.64 -4.03 36.05
C LYS A 353 -36.33 -2.83 35.40
N LYS A 354 -35.75 -2.01 34.63
CA LYS A 354 -36.51 -1.25 33.60
C LYS A 354 -35.59 -0.43 32.73
N LEU A 355 -35.77 -0.58 31.43
CA LEU A 355 -35.19 0.26 30.38
C LEU A 355 -33.81 -0.10 29.85
N LEU A 356 -33.80 -1.15 29.12
CA LEU A 356 -32.87 -1.46 28.01
C LEU A 356 -32.90 -0.37 26.90
N LYS A 357 -32.71 0.92 27.22
CA LYS A 357 -32.86 1.91 26.14
C LYS A 357 -31.89 3.08 26.11
N TYR A 358 -31.06 3.32 27.10
CA TYR A 358 -30.00 4.34 27.01
C TYR A 358 -28.82 3.96 27.92
N VAL A 359 -27.90 3.14 27.39
CA VAL A 359 -26.54 3.05 27.94
C VAL A 359 -25.84 4.32 27.51
N VAL A 360 -25.77 5.30 28.39
CA VAL A 360 -24.97 6.51 28.18
C VAL A 360 -23.55 6.14 28.51
N CYS A 361 -22.81 5.62 27.50
CA CYS A 361 -21.37 5.48 27.62
C CYS A 361 -20.73 6.86 27.79
N ARG A 362 -19.70 6.98 28.66
CA ARG A 362 -18.92 8.22 28.68
C ARG A 362 -18.34 8.47 27.28
N GLU A 363 -18.67 9.61 26.72
CA GLU A 363 -18.22 9.99 25.38
C GLU A 363 -16.81 10.59 25.37
N TYR A 364 -16.11 10.60 26.51
CA TYR A 364 -14.80 11.24 26.69
C TYR A 364 -13.89 10.44 27.63
N ILE A 365 -12.59 10.58 27.41
CA ILE A 365 -11.51 9.96 28.20
C ILE A 365 -10.97 10.98 29.21
N ASN A 366 -10.76 10.54 30.45
CA ASN A 366 -10.16 11.33 31.52
C ASN A 366 -8.69 10.98 31.76
N GLN A 367 -7.98 11.83 32.53
CA GLN A 367 -6.61 11.61 32.97
C GLN A 367 -6.42 10.27 33.70
N GLU A 368 -7.40 9.87 34.54
CA GLU A 368 -7.36 8.61 35.28
C GLU A 368 -7.37 7.38 34.36
N ASP A 369 -8.19 7.41 33.29
CA ASP A 369 -8.30 6.33 32.35
C ASP A 369 -6.98 6.11 31.59
N LEU A 370 -6.32 7.19 31.17
CA LEU A 370 -5.02 7.16 30.53
C LEU A 370 -3.93 6.65 31.48
N THR A 371 -3.97 7.06 32.75
CA THR A 371 -3.02 6.60 33.75
C THR A 371 -3.16 5.10 34.07
N LYS A 372 -4.40 4.62 34.20
CA LYS A 372 -4.72 3.20 34.37
C LYS A 372 -4.27 2.39 33.14
N ALA A 373 -4.52 2.90 31.93
CA ALA A 373 -4.12 2.26 30.69
C ALA A 373 -2.59 2.17 30.58
N ALA A 374 -1.88 3.24 30.86
CA ALA A 374 -0.40 3.26 30.84
C ALA A 374 0.20 2.22 31.79
N ARG A 375 -0.34 2.10 33.00
CA ARG A 375 0.11 1.07 33.97
C ARG A 375 -0.17 -0.34 33.46
N LYS A 376 -1.38 -0.60 32.95
CA LYS A 376 -1.77 -1.91 32.41
C LYS A 376 -0.86 -2.34 31.24
N VAL A 377 -0.59 -1.45 30.30
CA VAL A 377 0.28 -1.73 29.15
C VAL A 377 1.73 -1.94 29.65
N GLY A 378 2.18 -1.15 30.62
CA GLY A 378 3.51 -1.32 31.23
C GLY A 378 3.68 -2.66 31.96
N GLU A 379 2.66 -3.15 32.66
CA GLU A 379 2.68 -4.47 33.30
C GLU A 379 2.70 -5.59 32.25
N ALA A 380 1.88 -5.51 31.22
CA ALA A 380 1.87 -6.49 30.11
C ALA A 380 3.27 -6.60 29.47
N LYS A 381 3.91 -5.46 29.20
CA LYS A 381 5.25 -5.44 28.60
C LYS A 381 6.32 -6.03 29.51
N LYS A 382 6.24 -5.81 30.81
CA LYS A 382 7.16 -6.45 31.78
C LYS A 382 6.98 -7.98 31.82
N HIS A 383 5.79 -8.47 31.60
CA HIS A 383 5.53 -9.91 31.49
C HIS A 383 6.10 -10.52 30.19
N GLU A 384 5.95 -9.84 29.05
CA GLU A 384 6.54 -10.25 27.77
C GLU A 384 8.07 -10.33 27.85
N THR A 385 8.73 -9.31 28.36
CA THR A 385 10.18 -9.33 28.54
C THR A 385 10.65 -10.44 29.48
N LYS A 386 9.91 -10.79 30.54
CA LYS A 386 10.27 -11.92 31.40
C LYS A 386 10.16 -13.27 30.72
N MET A 387 9.22 -13.45 29.81
CA MET A 387 9.10 -14.70 29.04
C MET A 387 10.24 -14.85 28.04
N GLU A 388 10.70 -13.77 27.39
CA GLU A 388 11.85 -13.81 26.47
C GLU A 388 13.18 -14.18 27.15
N TYR A 389 13.36 -13.86 28.43
CA TYR A 389 14.56 -14.23 29.19
C TYR A 389 14.48 -15.62 29.84
N SER A 390 13.33 -16.31 29.75
CA SER A 390 13.13 -17.65 30.35
C SER A 390 13.13 -18.77 29.31
N THR A 391 13.27 -18.46 28.05
CA THR A 391 13.50 -19.37 26.90
C THR A 391 14.95 -19.26 26.41
#